data_ae64fbcd70a6e1be5ed5eafcd3272b9f
#
_entry.id   ae64fbcd70a6e1be5ed5eafcd3272b9f
#
_cell.length_a   1.000
_cell.length_b   1.000
_cell.length_c   1.000
_cell.angle_alpha   90.00
_cell.angle_beta   90.00
_cell.angle_gamma   90.00
#
_symmetry.space_group_name_H-M   'P 1'
#
loop_
_entity.id
_entity.type
_entity.pdbx_description
1 polymer ?
#
loop_
_entity_poly.entity_id
_entity_poly.type
_entity_poly.pdbx_seq_one_letter_code
_entity_poly.pdbx_strand_id
1 'polypeptide(L)'
;MARPKPTILLTHVDPGTYKSEEILEAEAIYAVFYKGRPFNLRSHLNSLQDYPGPKYKKVSFSNPGHAFNLMEKMNKLFKCQDFSVVELTEGAVVNEYELVKKSEK
;
A
#
# COMPACT_ATOMS: atom_id res chain seq x y z
N MET A 1 4.88 -25.32 0.24
CA MET A 1 5.19 -24.97 -1.14
C MET A 1 6.13 -23.77 -1.17
N ALA A 2 7.29 -23.94 -1.78
CA ALA A 2 8.26 -22.87 -1.85
C ALA A 2 7.80 -21.77 -2.81
N ARG A 3 7.97 -20.51 -2.41
CA ARG A 3 7.69 -19.41 -3.30
C ARG A 3 8.77 -19.36 -4.38
N PRO A 4 8.41 -19.05 -5.62
CA PRO A 4 9.43 -18.82 -6.64
C PRO A 4 10.33 -17.66 -6.24
N LYS A 5 11.59 -17.74 -6.61
CA LYS A 5 12.51 -16.65 -6.33
C LYS A 5 12.08 -15.42 -7.12
N PRO A 6 12.06 -14.25 -6.47
CA PRO A 6 11.71 -13.01 -7.18
C PRO A 6 12.77 -12.66 -8.22
N THR A 7 12.34 -12.04 -9.31
CA THR A 7 13.24 -11.52 -10.32
C THR A 7 13.80 -10.20 -9.85
N ILE A 8 15.12 -10.10 -9.77
CA ILE A 8 15.79 -8.88 -9.34
C ILE A 8 16.04 -8.01 -10.57
N LEU A 9 15.49 -6.82 -10.55
CA LEU A 9 15.62 -5.87 -11.66
C LEU A 9 16.83 -4.96 -11.51
N LEU A 10 17.18 -4.62 -10.28
CA LEU A 10 18.28 -3.70 -10.01
C LEU A 10 18.79 -3.94 -8.59
N THR A 11 20.08 -3.87 -8.39
CA THR A 11 20.70 -4.03 -7.08
C THR A 11 21.68 -2.91 -6.80
N HIS A 12 21.65 -2.41 -5.58
CA HIS A 12 22.63 -1.42 -5.08
C HIS A 12 23.22 -1.92 -3.77
N VAL A 13 24.53 -1.89 -3.68
CA VAL A 13 25.23 -2.25 -2.45
C VAL A 13 26.01 -1.05 -1.94
N ASP A 14 25.76 -0.67 -0.69
CA ASP A 14 26.47 0.42 -0.05
C ASP A 14 27.83 -0.09 0.43
N PRO A 15 28.94 0.44 -0.10
CA PRO A 15 30.26 -0.03 0.29
C PRO A 15 30.63 0.29 1.75
N GLY A 16 29.99 1.30 2.35
CA GLY A 16 30.28 1.67 3.73
C GLY A 16 29.66 0.75 4.76
N THR A 17 28.42 0.36 4.55
CA THR A 17 27.67 -0.45 5.50
C THR A 17 27.44 -1.88 5.01
N TYR A 18 27.75 -2.15 3.74
CA TYR A 18 27.47 -3.42 3.06
C TYR A 18 25.98 -3.74 2.99
N LYS A 19 25.14 -2.76 3.27
CA LYS A 19 23.70 -2.91 3.10
C LYS A 19 23.36 -2.94 1.62
N SER A 20 22.58 -3.91 1.18
CA SER A 20 22.14 -3.98 -0.21
C SER A 20 20.66 -3.65 -0.31
N GLU A 21 20.31 -3.03 -1.41
CA GLU A 21 18.91 -2.77 -1.76
C GLU A 21 18.65 -3.36 -3.12
N GLU A 22 17.54 -4.05 -3.23
CA GLU A 22 17.18 -4.75 -4.44
C GLU A 22 15.80 -4.30 -4.91
N ILE A 23 15.70 -4.05 -6.21
CA ILE A 23 14.41 -3.76 -6.85
C ILE A 23 13.92 -5.05 -7.45
N LEU A 24 12.80 -5.53 -6.98
CA LEU A 24 12.22 -6.79 -7.41
C LEU A 24 11.03 -6.56 -8.32
N GLU A 25 10.87 -7.46 -9.29
CA GLU A 25 9.72 -7.42 -10.17
C GLU A 25 8.45 -7.76 -9.39
N ALA A 26 7.37 -7.06 -9.70
CA ALA A 26 6.04 -7.34 -9.17
C ALA A 26 5.07 -7.41 -10.34
N GLU A 27 4.10 -8.32 -10.24
CA GLU A 27 3.12 -8.49 -11.32
C GLU A 27 2.13 -7.34 -11.38
N ALA A 28 1.77 -6.81 -10.22
CA ALA A 28 0.75 -5.78 -10.12
C ALA A 28 0.81 -5.13 -8.74
N ILE A 29 0.02 -4.09 -8.57
CA ILE A 29 -0.24 -3.52 -7.25
C ILE A 29 -1.62 -3.98 -6.82
N TYR A 30 -1.71 -4.51 -5.63
CA TYR A 30 -2.98 -4.97 -5.06
C TYR A 30 -3.40 -3.98 -3.98
N ALA A 31 -4.51 -3.33 -4.18
CA ALA A 31 -4.99 -2.29 -3.28
C ALA A 31 -6.33 -2.69 -2.68
N VAL A 32 -6.55 -2.28 -1.44
CA VAL A 32 -7.86 -2.45 -0.82
C VAL A 32 -8.70 -1.23 -1.19
N PHE A 33 -9.90 -1.49 -1.70
CA PHE A 33 -10.86 -0.45 -2.07
C PHE A 33 -12.07 -0.54 -1.15
N TYR A 34 -12.69 0.59 -0.90
CA TYR A 34 -13.93 0.67 -0.13
C TYR A 34 -15.08 1.05 -1.07
N LYS A 35 -16.05 0.15 -1.21
CA LYS A 35 -17.18 0.33 -2.13
C LYS A 35 -16.73 0.69 -3.54
N GLY A 36 -15.67 0.02 -4.00
CA GLY A 36 -15.14 0.23 -5.34
C GLY A 36 -14.35 1.51 -5.53
N ARG A 37 -13.98 2.19 -4.45
CA ARG A 37 -13.19 3.43 -4.52
C ARG A 37 -11.93 3.34 -3.68
N PRO A 38 -10.84 3.99 -4.12
CA PRO A 38 -9.65 4.09 -3.28
C PRO A 38 -9.94 4.88 -2.01
N PHE A 39 -9.23 4.56 -0.94
CA PHE A 39 -9.39 5.26 0.32
C PHE A 39 -8.05 5.37 1.04
N ASN A 40 -8.02 6.20 2.08
CA ASN A 40 -6.90 6.28 3.00
C ASN A 40 -7.30 5.71 4.35
N LEU A 41 -6.40 4.98 4.96
CA LEU A 41 -6.63 4.44 6.30
C LEU A 41 -5.87 5.28 7.31
N ARG A 42 -6.61 5.93 8.18
CA ARG A 42 -6.05 6.76 9.23
C ARG A 42 -6.40 6.17 10.59
N SER A 43 -5.41 6.03 11.43
CA SER A 43 -5.56 5.47 12.75
C SER A 43 -5.11 6.49 13.79
N HIS A 44 -5.90 6.67 14.85
CA HIS A 44 -5.51 7.55 15.95
C HIS A 44 -6.15 7.09 17.24
N LEU A 45 -5.53 7.47 18.35
CA LEU A 45 -6.07 7.16 19.67
C LEU A 45 -6.94 8.33 20.13
N ASN A 46 -8.16 8.03 20.53
CA ASN A 46 -9.07 9.03 21.11
C ASN A 46 -8.84 9.10 22.60
N SER A 47 -7.63 9.52 22.98
CA SER A 47 -7.20 9.61 24.36
C SER A 47 -6.94 11.06 24.71
N LEU A 48 -7.12 11.39 25.98
CA LEU A 48 -6.79 12.72 26.49
C LEU A 48 -5.30 12.89 26.76
N GLN A 49 -4.53 11.82 26.62
CA GLN A 49 -3.09 11.87 26.80
C GLN A 49 -2.42 12.42 25.54
N ASP A 50 -1.27 13.06 25.73
CA ASP A 50 -0.47 13.52 24.62
C ASP A 50 0.09 12.35 23.84
N TYR A 51 -0.05 12.38 22.53
CA TYR A 51 0.53 11.38 21.66
C TYR A 51 0.78 11.99 20.29
N PRO A 52 1.53 11.30 19.42
CA PRO A 52 1.97 11.90 18.15
C PRO A 52 0.87 12.31 17.17
N GLY A 53 -0.35 11.90 17.39
CA GLY A 53 -1.44 12.24 16.49
C GLY A 53 -1.78 11.10 15.53
N PRO A 54 -2.62 11.36 14.52
CA PRO A 54 -3.07 10.32 13.62
C PRO A 54 -1.94 9.79 12.74
N LYS A 55 -2.02 8.49 12.43
CA LYS A 55 -1.08 7.83 11.53
C LYS A 55 -1.84 7.24 10.36
N TYR A 56 -1.25 7.35 9.18
CA TYR A 56 -1.81 6.76 7.98
C TYR A 56 -1.16 5.41 7.73
N LYS A 57 -1.97 4.43 7.38
CA LYS A 57 -1.50 3.09 7.12
C LYS A 57 -1.56 2.78 5.64
N LYS A 58 -0.68 1.90 5.21
CA LYS A 58 -0.59 1.47 3.83
C LYS A 58 -1.82 0.63 3.45
N VAL A 59 -2.39 0.91 2.30
CA VAL A 59 -3.55 0.18 1.79
C VAL A 59 -3.29 -0.46 0.41
N SER A 60 -2.07 -0.34 -0.09
CA SER A 60 -1.69 -0.97 -1.36
C SER A 60 -0.40 -1.75 -1.19
N PHE A 61 -0.28 -2.85 -1.91
CA PHE A 61 0.81 -3.81 -1.75
C PHE A 61 1.15 -4.44 -3.08
N SER A 62 2.41 -4.84 -3.24
CA SER A 62 2.81 -5.66 -4.38
C SER A 62 2.52 -7.14 -4.13
N ASN A 63 2.24 -7.54 -2.90
CA ASN A 63 1.91 -8.91 -2.53
C ASN A 63 0.40 -9.01 -2.26
N PRO A 64 -0.32 -9.84 -3.05
CA PRO A 64 -1.77 -9.97 -2.87
C PRO A 64 -2.18 -10.50 -1.49
N GLY A 65 -1.34 -11.35 -0.87
CA GLY A 65 -1.64 -11.87 0.45
C GLY A 65 -1.80 -10.79 1.51
N HIS A 66 -0.94 -9.77 1.45
CA HIS A 66 -1.04 -8.65 2.38
C HIS A 66 -2.31 -7.84 2.16
N ALA A 67 -2.71 -7.68 0.90
CA ALA A 67 -3.94 -6.95 0.58
C ALA A 67 -5.17 -7.70 1.09
N PHE A 68 -5.21 -9.02 0.89
CA PHE A 68 -6.33 -9.83 1.39
C PHE A 68 -6.41 -9.81 2.90
N ASN A 69 -5.26 -9.86 3.59
CA ASN A 69 -5.25 -9.80 5.05
C ASN A 69 -5.81 -8.48 5.56
N LEU A 70 -5.45 -7.38 4.91
CA LEU A 70 -5.98 -6.07 5.27
C LEU A 70 -7.48 -5.99 4.98
N MET A 71 -7.91 -6.47 3.82
CA MET A 71 -9.33 -6.48 3.47
C MET A 71 -10.15 -7.22 4.50
N GLU A 72 -9.73 -8.42 4.88
CA GLU A 72 -10.45 -9.21 5.88
C GLU A 72 -10.49 -8.51 7.23
N LYS A 73 -9.38 -7.90 7.62
CA LYS A 73 -9.30 -7.15 8.87
C LYS A 73 -10.27 -5.98 8.86
N MET A 74 -10.33 -5.24 7.76
CA MET A 74 -11.23 -4.08 7.64
C MET A 74 -12.69 -4.49 7.65
N ASN A 75 -13.04 -5.54 6.89
CA ASN A 75 -14.41 -6.04 6.88
C ASN A 75 -14.85 -6.50 8.27
N LYS A 76 -13.95 -7.16 8.99
CA LYS A 76 -14.24 -7.63 10.34
C LYS A 76 -14.35 -6.46 11.33
N LEU A 77 -13.45 -5.50 11.22
CA LEU A 77 -13.40 -4.36 12.12
C LEU A 77 -14.63 -3.47 11.99
N PHE A 78 -15.05 -3.20 10.77
CA PHE A 78 -16.21 -2.35 10.49
C PHE A 78 -17.51 -3.13 10.32
N LYS A 79 -17.44 -4.45 10.50
CA LYS A 79 -18.61 -5.35 10.44
C LYS A 79 -19.39 -5.18 9.15
N CYS A 80 -18.69 -5.25 8.03
CA CYS A 80 -19.27 -5.08 6.71
C CYS A 80 -18.56 -5.97 5.70
N GLN A 81 -18.97 -5.89 4.43
CA GLN A 81 -18.34 -6.59 3.32
C GLN A 81 -18.05 -5.63 2.17
N ASP A 82 -17.80 -4.37 2.52
CA ASP A 82 -17.62 -3.31 1.54
C ASP A 82 -16.17 -3.13 1.07
N PHE A 83 -15.23 -3.80 1.73
CA PHE A 83 -13.82 -3.74 1.35
C PHE A 83 -13.49 -4.88 0.40
N SER A 84 -12.75 -4.58 -0.64
CA SER A 84 -12.35 -5.57 -1.64
C SER A 84 -10.92 -5.32 -2.08
N VAL A 85 -10.28 -6.36 -2.63
CA VAL A 85 -8.94 -6.24 -3.20
C VAL A 85 -9.08 -6.02 -4.69
N VAL A 86 -8.41 -5.00 -5.21
CA VAL A 86 -8.39 -4.67 -6.62
C VAL A 86 -6.97 -4.83 -7.14
N GLU A 87 -6.83 -5.55 -8.25
CA GLU A 87 -5.55 -5.71 -8.93
C GLU A 87 -5.37 -4.58 -9.93
N LEU A 88 -4.27 -3.84 -9.79
CA LEU A 88 -3.97 -2.71 -10.66
C LEU A 88 -2.75 -3.05 -11.51
N THR A 89 -2.96 -3.32 -12.79
CA THR A 89 -1.90 -3.71 -13.71
C THR A 89 -1.48 -2.59 -14.65
N GLU A 90 -2.33 -1.60 -14.82
CA GLU A 90 -2.07 -0.46 -15.68
C GLU A 90 -2.22 0.84 -14.91
N GLY A 91 -1.52 1.85 -15.35
CA GLY A 91 -1.59 3.14 -14.73
C GLY A 91 -1.02 4.21 -15.62
N ALA A 92 -1.13 5.45 -15.19
CA ALA A 92 -0.58 6.59 -15.89
C ALA A 92 0.52 7.21 -15.05
N VAL A 93 1.61 7.59 -15.71
CA VAL A 93 2.67 8.33 -15.03
C VAL A 93 2.16 9.74 -14.76
N VAL A 94 2.25 10.17 -13.52
CA VAL A 94 1.86 11.52 -13.15
C VAL A 94 3.06 12.25 -12.58
N ASN A 95 3.09 13.57 -12.75
CA ASN A 95 4.10 14.39 -12.08
C ASN A 95 3.41 15.23 -11.01
N GLU A 96 4.21 15.79 -10.13
CA GLU A 96 3.68 16.54 -8.99
C GLU A 96 2.80 17.71 -9.40
N TYR A 97 3.16 18.37 -10.48
CA TYR A 97 2.39 19.52 -10.97
C TYR A 97 0.99 19.10 -11.41
N GLU A 98 0.88 18.03 -12.18
CA GLU A 98 -0.41 17.53 -12.63
C GLU A 98 -1.27 17.04 -11.47
N LEU A 99 -0.64 16.43 -10.49
CA LEU A 99 -1.34 15.92 -9.31
C LEU A 99 -1.94 17.06 -8.49
N VAL A 100 -1.16 18.14 -8.28
CA VAL A 100 -1.64 19.32 -7.57
C VAL A 100 -2.83 19.95 -8.31
N LYS A 101 -2.75 20.02 -9.63
CA LYS A 101 -3.84 20.57 -10.45
C LYS A 101 -5.12 19.80 -10.28
N LYS A 102 -5.04 18.46 -10.20
CA LYS A 102 -6.21 17.61 -9.97
C LYS A 102 -6.78 17.80 -8.57
N SER A 103 -5.94 18.11 -7.61
CA SER A 103 -6.37 18.30 -6.21
C SER A 103 -7.09 19.61 -5.98
N GLU A 104 -6.92 20.58 -6.88
CA GLU A 104 -7.48 21.92 -6.74
C GLU A 104 -8.94 22.05 -7.20
N LYS A 105 -9.59 20.97 -7.45
CA LYS A 105 -11.01 21.03 -7.84
C LYS A 105 -11.90 21.48 -6.71
#